data_c6354206def7796870367b8dd60bf4f8
#
_entry.id   c6354206def7796870367b8dd60bf4f8
#
_cell.length_a   1.000
_cell.length_b   1.000
_cell.length_c   1.000
_cell.angle_alpha   90.00
_cell.angle_beta   90.00
_cell.angle_gamma   90.00
#
_symmetry.space_group_name_H-M   'P 1'
#
loop_
_entity.id
_entity.type
_entity.pdbx_description
1 polymer ?
#
loop_
_entity_poly.entity_id
_entity_poly.type
_entity_poly.pdbx_seq_one_letter_code
_entity_poly.pdbx_strand_id
1 'polypeptide(L)'
;MDSGSPFAILNALPDTHLPHEDFAAHAALEARLHATVRGEVRFDPASRALYAADASNYRQLPIGVVLPLDANDTIATVAACREFGAAVLSRGGGTSIPGNCCNVAVVLDFSKYMRRIVSIDYEAQRARVEPGVVLDTLRAEAERGELTFAPDPATHNRCTIGGMIGNNSCGVHALMGGKTVDNIESLEVLLYDGTRMTLGPMGEDALETAIAAGGRTGRIYAGLKRLRDAYAVQVRERFPDIPRRVSGYNLDQLLPENGFHVARALVGTEATCVTVLEATVRLMKSPQHRQLVVLGFSDIFAAADAVPEILNYKPIGLEGFDDQLVDFLRRKQMALEDIALLPEGRGFLLVEFGADTDDGARTQAERFVAATSDWPTPPQAERVDGEQAERIWRVRESALGAVTCVPGVPELWEGWEDSAVPPAKLGAYLRKLQALVQEFGYIMPIYGHFGQGCIHTRMSYDFRSVPGVKAYREFIDRAADIVLEFGGSLSGEHGDGQSRGALLPKMFGAELMQAFREFKALWDPDNRMNPGKMMGTPDDPRIY
;
A
#
# COMPACT_ATOMS: atom_id res chain seq x y z
N MET A 1 -38.91 -18.46 22.13
CA MET A 1 -37.71 -17.68 21.78
C MET A 1 -37.01 -18.45 20.69
N ASP A 2 -37.29 -18.07 19.48
CA ASP A 2 -36.87 -18.83 18.29
C ASP A 2 -35.43 -18.41 17.98
N SER A 3 -34.49 -19.34 18.08
CA SER A 3 -33.09 -19.15 17.74
C SER A 3 -32.98 -19.10 16.23
N GLY A 4 -33.07 -17.91 15.66
CA GLY A 4 -32.89 -17.67 14.24
C GLY A 4 -31.57 -18.27 13.75
N SER A 5 -31.66 -19.17 12.81
CA SER A 5 -30.51 -19.79 12.14
C SER A 5 -29.56 -18.70 11.61
N PRO A 6 -28.23 -18.80 11.85
CA PRO A 6 -27.25 -17.85 11.28
C PRO A 6 -27.25 -17.79 9.75
N PHE A 7 -27.94 -18.71 9.08
CA PHE A 7 -28.12 -18.73 7.63
C PHE A 7 -29.35 -17.95 7.13
N ALA A 8 -30.23 -17.45 8.03
CA ALA A 8 -31.39 -16.67 7.64
C ALA A 8 -31.00 -15.29 7.03
N ILE A 9 -29.82 -14.77 7.36
CA ILE A 9 -29.31 -13.50 6.83
C ILE A 9 -28.88 -13.64 5.35
N LEU A 10 -28.38 -14.83 4.94
CA LEU A 10 -27.98 -15.09 3.56
C LEU A 10 -29.18 -15.13 2.57
N ASN A 11 -30.37 -15.43 3.07
CA ASN A 11 -31.59 -15.46 2.23
C ASN A 11 -32.26 -14.08 2.10
N ALA A 12 -31.81 -13.06 2.81
CA ALA A 12 -32.35 -11.69 2.75
C ALA A 12 -31.47 -10.73 1.93
N LEU A 13 -30.32 -11.18 1.44
CA LEU A 13 -29.55 -10.42 0.46
C LEU A 13 -30.28 -10.53 -0.88
N PRO A 14 -30.47 -9.40 -1.62
CA PRO A 14 -30.97 -9.49 -2.98
C PRO A 14 -30.11 -10.49 -3.75
N ASP A 15 -30.74 -11.32 -4.58
CA ASP A 15 -30.08 -12.28 -5.47
C ASP A 15 -28.98 -11.55 -6.25
N THR A 16 -27.81 -11.47 -5.65
CA THR A 16 -26.62 -11.09 -6.38
C THR A 16 -26.36 -12.27 -7.28
N HIS A 17 -26.84 -12.21 -8.51
CA HIS A 17 -26.41 -13.11 -9.56
C HIS A 17 -24.90 -12.99 -9.66
N LEU A 18 -24.18 -13.81 -8.87
CA LEU A 18 -22.81 -14.13 -9.20
C LEU A 18 -22.88 -14.57 -10.67
N PRO A 19 -22.11 -13.99 -11.58
CA PRO A 19 -22.11 -14.42 -12.97
C PRO A 19 -21.98 -15.95 -12.93
N HIS A 20 -22.95 -16.66 -13.56
CA HIS A 20 -22.91 -18.12 -13.63
C HIS A 20 -21.49 -18.46 -14.12
N GLU A 21 -20.74 -19.17 -13.29
CA GLU A 21 -19.43 -19.66 -13.69
C GLU A 21 -19.64 -20.50 -14.93
N ASP A 22 -19.15 -20.05 -16.06
CA ASP A 22 -19.15 -20.84 -17.29
C ASP A 22 -18.06 -21.90 -17.17
N PHE A 23 -18.41 -23.01 -16.48
CA PHE A 23 -17.49 -24.12 -16.23
C PHE A 23 -16.90 -24.71 -17.53
N ALA A 24 -17.64 -24.63 -18.65
CA ALA A 24 -17.14 -25.12 -19.94
C ALA A 24 -16.03 -24.21 -20.49
N ALA A 25 -16.22 -22.89 -20.40
CA ALA A 25 -15.19 -21.93 -20.79
C ALA A 25 -13.96 -22.01 -19.87
N HIS A 26 -14.15 -22.21 -18.58
CA HIS A 26 -13.04 -22.40 -17.63
C HIS A 26 -12.24 -23.68 -17.91
N ALA A 27 -12.88 -24.82 -18.23
CA ALA A 27 -12.19 -26.05 -18.57
C ALA A 27 -11.38 -25.93 -19.87
N ALA A 28 -11.89 -25.21 -20.88
CA ALA A 28 -11.17 -24.96 -22.11
C ALA A 28 -9.95 -24.03 -21.91
N LEU A 29 -10.10 -22.99 -21.08
CA LEU A 29 -9.00 -22.11 -20.67
C LEU A 29 -7.92 -22.89 -19.90
N GLU A 30 -8.32 -23.73 -18.93
CA GLU A 30 -7.40 -24.60 -18.17
C GLU A 30 -6.58 -25.49 -19.11
N ALA A 31 -7.25 -26.18 -20.04
CA ALA A 31 -6.59 -27.03 -21.02
C ALA A 31 -5.60 -26.24 -21.89
N ARG A 32 -5.97 -25.01 -22.32
CA ARG A 32 -5.12 -24.11 -23.08
C ARG A 32 -3.88 -23.70 -22.29
N LEU A 33 -4.04 -23.35 -21.03
CA LEU A 33 -2.95 -22.97 -20.13
C LEU A 33 -1.99 -24.15 -19.91
N HIS A 34 -2.48 -25.36 -19.64
CA HIS A 34 -1.63 -26.56 -19.53
C HIS A 34 -0.84 -26.86 -20.81
N ALA A 35 -1.37 -26.51 -21.98
CA ALA A 35 -0.68 -26.74 -23.25
C ALA A 35 0.41 -25.69 -23.55
N THR A 36 0.40 -24.52 -22.92
CA THR A 36 1.25 -23.37 -23.29
C THR A 36 2.14 -22.84 -22.18
N VAL A 37 1.82 -23.13 -20.93
CA VAL A 37 2.58 -22.68 -19.75
C VAL A 37 3.39 -23.85 -19.21
N ARG A 38 4.68 -23.62 -18.95
CA ARG A 38 5.59 -24.62 -18.34
C ARG A 38 5.51 -24.63 -16.81
N GLY A 39 5.09 -23.51 -16.24
CA GLY A 39 4.87 -23.35 -14.82
C GLY A 39 3.64 -24.11 -14.31
N GLU A 40 3.21 -23.80 -13.11
CA GLU A 40 2.07 -24.49 -12.52
C GLU A 40 0.75 -23.84 -12.95
N VAL A 41 -0.21 -24.67 -13.34
CA VAL A 41 -1.59 -24.28 -13.65
C VAL A 41 -2.49 -25.00 -12.69
N ARG A 42 -3.27 -24.28 -11.88
CA ARG A 42 -4.08 -24.81 -10.79
C ARG A 42 -5.50 -24.26 -10.87
N PHE A 43 -6.43 -25.11 -11.25
CA PHE A 43 -7.87 -24.80 -11.33
C PHE A 43 -8.70 -25.61 -10.33
N ASP A 44 -8.05 -26.45 -9.53
CA ASP A 44 -8.71 -27.23 -8.51
C ASP A 44 -9.32 -26.34 -7.40
N PRO A 45 -10.41 -26.78 -6.75
CA PRO A 45 -11.13 -26.00 -5.74
C PRO A 45 -10.26 -25.58 -4.55
N ALA A 46 -9.31 -26.43 -4.13
CA ALA A 46 -8.44 -26.13 -2.98
C ALA A 46 -7.46 -25.00 -3.29
N SER A 47 -6.80 -25.05 -4.45
CA SER A 47 -5.92 -23.97 -4.92
C SER A 47 -6.69 -22.67 -5.09
N ARG A 48 -7.86 -22.68 -5.73
CA ARG A 48 -8.70 -21.49 -5.90
C ARG A 48 -9.10 -20.90 -4.54
N ALA A 49 -9.46 -21.73 -3.57
CA ALA A 49 -9.84 -21.29 -2.22
C ALA A 49 -8.68 -20.61 -1.48
N LEU A 50 -7.43 -21.09 -1.65
CA LEU A 50 -6.23 -20.48 -1.05
C LEU A 50 -5.98 -19.06 -1.57
N TYR A 51 -6.31 -18.78 -2.82
CA TYR A 51 -6.12 -17.48 -3.44
C TYR A 51 -7.37 -16.59 -3.43
N ALA A 52 -8.46 -17.04 -2.80
CA ALA A 52 -9.71 -16.27 -2.73
C ALA A 52 -9.64 -15.05 -1.79
N ALA A 53 -8.66 -15.01 -0.89
CA ALA A 53 -8.46 -13.93 0.05
C ALA A 53 -7.03 -13.38 -0.04
N ASP A 54 -6.84 -12.15 0.39
CA ASP A 54 -5.58 -11.52 0.74
C ASP A 54 -5.59 -11.17 2.25
N ALA A 55 -4.85 -10.16 2.68
CA ALA A 55 -4.87 -9.72 4.09
C ALA A 55 -6.05 -8.81 4.43
N SER A 56 -6.99 -8.59 3.50
CA SER A 56 -8.17 -7.74 3.66
C SER A 56 -9.40 -8.50 4.16
N ASN A 57 -10.47 -7.75 4.40
CA ASN A 57 -11.81 -8.29 4.71
C ASN A 57 -12.51 -8.88 3.48
N TYR A 58 -11.95 -8.75 2.28
CA TYR A 58 -12.59 -9.14 1.03
C TYR A 58 -12.26 -10.58 0.64
N ARG A 59 -13.19 -11.22 -0.05
CA ARG A 59 -13.01 -12.57 -0.56
C ARG A 59 -13.65 -12.70 -1.94
N GLN A 60 -12.85 -13.09 -2.94
CA GLN A 60 -13.33 -13.35 -4.31
C GLN A 60 -12.63 -14.60 -4.84
N LEU A 61 -13.42 -15.61 -5.22
CA LEU A 61 -12.89 -16.88 -5.71
C LEU A 61 -12.30 -16.69 -7.12
N PRO A 62 -11.00 -16.95 -7.36
CA PRO A 62 -10.40 -16.80 -8.69
C PRO A 62 -10.91 -17.85 -9.67
N ILE A 63 -10.82 -17.56 -10.98
CA ILE A 63 -11.07 -18.51 -12.07
C ILE A 63 -10.07 -19.68 -11.99
N GLY A 64 -8.80 -19.34 -11.82
CA GLY A 64 -7.70 -20.28 -11.68
C GLY A 64 -6.45 -19.55 -11.22
N VAL A 65 -5.38 -20.28 -10.98
CA VAL A 65 -4.08 -19.76 -10.54
C VAL A 65 -2.98 -20.28 -11.45
N VAL A 66 -2.10 -19.40 -11.89
CA VAL A 66 -0.90 -19.75 -12.66
C VAL A 66 0.34 -19.23 -11.90
N LEU A 67 1.33 -20.12 -11.70
CA LEU A 67 2.62 -19.77 -11.13
C LEU A 67 3.66 -19.83 -12.26
N PRO A 68 3.93 -18.70 -12.93
CA PRO A 68 4.81 -18.66 -14.09
C PRO A 68 6.27 -18.89 -13.69
N LEU A 69 7.03 -19.64 -14.49
CA LEU A 69 8.47 -19.83 -14.29
C LEU A 69 9.28 -18.60 -14.69
N ASP A 70 8.80 -17.89 -15.71
CA ASP A 70 9.46 -16.71 -16.28
C ASP A 70 8.47 -15.80 -17.05
N ALA A 71 9.00 -14.76 -17.66
CA ALA A 71 8.23 -13.83 -18.48
C ALA A 71 7.51 -14.50 -19.67
N ASN A 72 8.05 -15.58 -20.24
CA ASN A 72 7.40 -16.26 -21.37
C ASN A 72 6.13 -17.00 -20.91
N ASP A 73 6.15 -17.62 -19.74
CA ASP A 73 4.96 -18.24 -19.17
C ASP A 73 3.90 -17.19 -18.82
N THR A 74 4.32 -16.01 -18.34
CA THR A 74 3.43 -14.86 -18.09
C THR A 74 2.75 -14.40 -19.38
N ILE A 75 3.53 -14.25 -20.47
CA ILE A 75 3.02 -13.87 -21.80
C ILE A 75 2.05 -14.93 -22.33
N ALA A 76 2.40 -16.21 -22.22
CA ALA A 76 1.53 -17.31 -22.64
C ALA A 76 0.20 -17.32 -21.84
N THR A 77 0.26 -17.05 -20.54
CA THR A 77 -0.93 -16.97 -19.68
C THR A 77 -1.84 -15.82 -20.08
N VAL A 78 -1.31 -14.61 -20.26
CA VAL A 78 -2.10 -13.44 -20.70
C VAL A 78 -2.67 -13.68 -22.09
N ALA A 79 -1.93 -14.30 -23.00
CA ALA A 79 -2.42 -14.65 -24.34
C ALA A 79 -3.60 -15.64 -24.28
N ALA A 80 -3.49 -16.69 -23.46
CA ALA A 80 -4.58 -17.63 -23.25
C ALA A 80 -5.81 -16.93 -22.62
N CYS A 81 -5.61 -16.13 -21.57
CA CYS A 81 -6.70 -15.37 -20.96
C CYS A 81 -7.41 -14.45 -21.96
N ARG A 82 -6.65 -13.79 -22.85
CA ARG A 82 -7.22 -12.95 -23.91
C ARG A 82 -8.05 -13.77 -24.93
N GLU A 83 -7.59 -14.96 -25.29
CA GLU A 83 -8.30 -15.86 -26.22
C GLU A 83 -9.70 -16.21 -25.68
N PHE A 84 -9.83 -16.38 -24.37
CA PHE A 84 -11.08 -16.72 -23.67
C PHE A 84 -11.79 -15.53 -23.02
N GLY A 85 -11.29 -14.31 -23.17
CA GLY A 85 -11.87 -13.11 -22.54
C GLY A 85 -11.78 -13.10 -21.01
N ALA A 86 -10.91 -13.92 -20.39
CA ALA A 86 -10.75 -14.00 -18.96
C ALA A 86 -9.92 -12.83 -18.40
N ALA A 87 -10.35 -12.26 -17.27
CA ALA A 87 -9.57 -11.26 -16.56
C ALA A 87 -8.29 -11.87 -15.95
N VAL A 88 -7.27 -11.04 -15.72
CA VAL A 88 -6.02 -11.41 -15.06
C VAL A 88 -5.77 -10.55 -13.82
N LEU A 89 -5.14 -11.13 -12.81
CA LEU A 89 -4.70 -10.47 -11.60
C LEU A 89 -3.24 -10.82 -11.32
N SER A 90 -2.33 -9.86 -11.39
CA SER A 90 -0.95 -10.03 -10.92
C SER A 90 -0.91 -9.99 -9.40
N ARG A 91 -0.29 -11.02 -8.76
CA ARG A 91 -0.22 -11.17 -7.32
C ARG A 91 1.20 -11.45 -6.85
N GLY A 92 1.62 -10.79 -5.79
CA GLY A 92 2.86 -11.05 -5.05
C GLY A 92 2.59 -11.81 -3.76
N GLY A 93 3.00 -11.27 -2.61
CA GLY A 93 2.85 -11.91 -1.29
C GLY A 93 1.42 -11.99 -0.75
N GLY A 94 0.43 -11.38 -1.40
CA GLY A 94 -0.96 -11.36 -0.93
C GLY A 94 -1.16 -10.60 0.39
N THR A 95 -0.31 -9.64 0.68
CA THR A 95 -0.29 -8.87 1.94
C THR A 95 -1.15 -7.61 1.91
N SER A 96 -1.87 -7.38 0.83
CA SER A 96 -2.72 -6.19 0.63
C SER A 96 -3.93 -6.18 1.54
N ILE A 97 -4.29 -5.00 2.04
CA ILE A 97 -5.40 -4.77 2.99
C ILE A 97 -6.67 -4.22 2.32
N PRO A 98 -6.62 -3.44 1.19
CA PRO A 98 -7.82 -2.87 0.59
C PRO A 98 -8.54 -3.80 -0.41
N GLY A 99 -8.20 -5.09 -0.46
CA GLY A 99 -8.85 -6.07 -1.33
C GLY A 99 -8.46 -5.99 -2.80
N ASN A 100 -7.27 -5.51 -3.12
CA ASN A 100 -6.77 -5.42 -4.49
C ASN A 100 -6.05 -6.69 -4.99
N CYS A 101 -5.75 -7.65 -4.11
CA CYS A 101 -5.10 -8.93 -4.45
C CYS A 101 -6.05 -10.13 -4.50
N CYS A 102 -7.36 -9.94 -4.49
CA CYS A 102 -8.36 -10.97 -4.73
C CYS A 102 -9.34 -10.53 -5.83
N ASN A 103 -9.67 -11.42 -6.76
CA ASN A 103 -10.59 -11.11 -7.87
C ASN A 103 -11.11 -12.39 -8.52
N VAL A 104 -12.23 -12.26 -9.26
CA VAL A 104 -12.73 -13.27 -10.20
C VAL A 104 -11.93 -13.15 -11.51
N ALA A 105 -10.71 -13.67 -11.48
CA ALA A 105 -9.70 -13.57 -12.53
C ALA A 105 -8.78 -14.79 -12.53
N VAL A 106 -7.96 -14.97 -13.56
CA VAL A 106 -6.80 -15.86 -13.49
C VAL A 106 -5.70 -15.12 -12.71
N VAL A 107 -5.33 -15.66 -11.55
CA VAL A 107 -4.27 -15.11 -10.71
C VAL A 107 -2.90 -15.54 -11.25
N LEU A 108 -2.03 -14.57 -11.50
CA LEU A 108 -0.62 -14.76 -11.81
C LEU A 108 0.20 -14.57 -10.52
N ASP A 109 0.61 -15.66 -9.89
CA ASP A 109 1.43 -15.62 -8.67
C ASP A 109 2.92 -15.63 -9.01
N PHE A 110 3.58 -14.49 -8.81
CA PHE A 110 5.01 -14.32 -9.08
C PHE A 110 5.91 -14.76 -7.92
N SER A 111 5.37 -15.00 -6.74
CA SER A 111 6.14 -15.17 -5.50
C SER A 111 6.98 -16.45 -5.45
N LYS A 112 6.65 -17.47 -6.26
CA LYS A 112 7.31 -18.78 -6.20
C LYS A 112 8.55 -18.88 -7.08
N TYR A 113 8.49 -18.44 -8.33
CA TYR A 113 9.55 -18.70 -9.32
C TYR A 113 10.20 -17.43 -9.85
N MET A 114 9.44 -16.36 -10.14
CA MET A 114 9.97 -15.11 -10.69
C MET A 114 10.54 -14.19 -9.59
N ARG A 115 11.56 -14.65 -8.89
CA ARG A 115 12.16 -14.01 -7.72
C ARG A 115 13.67 -13.81 -7.80
N ARG A 116 14.20 -13.64 -9.00
CA ARG A 116 15.63 -13.42 -9.21
C ARG A 116 15.97 -11.94 -9.06
N ILE A 117 17.03 -11.66 -8.33
CA ILE A 117 17.79 -10.41 -8.46
C ILE A 117 18.65 -10.60 -9.69
N VAL A 118 18.29 -9.92 -10.78
CA VAL A 118 18.95 -10.10 -12.09
C VAL A 118 20.36 -9.52 -12.06
N SER A 119 20.50 -8.34 -11.44
CA SER A 119 21.81 -7.70 -11.22
C SER A 119 21.70 -6.63 -10.12
N ILE A 120 22.81 -6.37 -9.44
CA ILE A 120 23.01 -5.17 -8.62
C ILE A 120 24.23 -4.44 -9.14
N ASP A 121 24.07 -3.15 -9.37
CA ASP A 121 25.15 -2.22 -9.69
C ASP A 121 25.35 -1.30 -8.47
N TYR A 122 26.36 -1.62 -7.67
CA TYR A 122 26.66 -0.91 -6.43
C TYR A 122 27.19 0.51 -6.69
N GLU A 123 27.89 0.74 -7.80
CA GLU A 123 28.40 2.06 -8.18
C GLU A 123 27.28 2.97 -8.64
N ALA A 124 26.40 2.47 -9.50
CA ALA A 124 25.23 3.20 -9.99
C ALA A 124 24.05 3.18 -8.99
N GLN A 125 24.18 2.46 -7.86
CA GLN A 125 23.15 2.34 -6.80
C GLN A 125 21.80 1.89 -7.33
N ARG A 126 21.77 0.82 -8.11
CA ARG A 126 20.54 0.28 -8.70
C ARG A 126 20.52 -1.25 -8.71
N ALA A 127 19.33 -1.81 -8.71
CA ALA A 127 19.12 -3.24 -8.89
C ALA A 127 18.06 -3.51 -9.97
N ARG A 128 18.28 -4.58 -10.77
CA ARG A 128 17.27 -5.14 -11.66
C ARG A 128 16.71 -6.39 -11.00
N VAL A 129 15.38 -6.46 -10.89
CA VAL A 129 14.71 -7.51 -10.13
C VAL A 129 13.45 -8.01 -10.83
N GLU A 130 13.16 -9.29 -10.69
CA GLU A 130 11.87 -9.87 -11.05
C GLU A 130 10.79 -9.51 -10.03
N PRO A 131 9.50 -9.49 -10.39
CA PRO A 131 8.42 -8.99 -9.54
C PRO A 131 8.19 -9.78 -8.24
N GLY A 132 8.58 -11.04 -8.21
CA GLY A 132 8.43 -11.93 -7.04
C GLY A 132 9.57 -11.85 -6.03
N VAL A 133 10.59 -11.01 -6.24
CA VAL A 133 11.66 -10.81 -5.25
C VAL A 133 11.08 -10.28 -3.95
N VAL A 134 11.32 -10.99 -2.85
CA VAL A 134 10.95 -10.53 -1.51
C VAL A 134 11.84 -9.37 -1.11
N LEU A 135 11.27 -8.34 -0.47
CA LEU A 135 12.00 -7.13 -0.10
C LEU A 135 13.24 -7.40 0.74
N ASP A 136 13.14 -8.22 1.79
CA ASP A 136 14.28 -8.55 2.64
C ASP A 136 15.41 -9.26 1.87
N THR A 137 15.08 -10.06 0.86
CA THR A 137 16.08 -10.70 0.01
C THR A 137 16.86 -9.64 -0.79
N LEU A 138 16.17 -8.63 -1.34
CA LEU A 138 16.82 -7.52 -2.04
C LEU A 138 17.69 -6.69 -1.10
N ARG A 139 17.16 -6.35 0.09
CA ARG A 139 17.87 -5.56 1.10
C ARG A 139 19.13 -6.28 1.56
N ALA A 140 19.01 -7.55 1.94
CA ALA A 140 20.17 -8.34 2.38
C ALA A 140 21.28 -8.45 1.33
N GLU A 141 20.93 -8.50 0.04
CA GLU A 141 21.93 -8.50 -1.04
C GLU A 141 22.52 -7.10 -1.26
N ALA A 142 21.70 -6.04 -1.19
CA ALA A 142 22.17 -4.65 -1.35
C ALA A 142 23.10 -4.21 -0.18
N GLU A 143 22.82 -4.65 1.05
CA GLU A 143 23.62 -4.34 2.24
C GLU A 143 25.08 -4.83 2.13
N ARG A 144 25.39 -5.79 1.28
CA ARG A 144 26.77 -6.20 0.99
C ARG A 144 27.63 -5.07 0.40
N GLY A 145 26.98 -4.09 -0.20
CA GLY A 145 27.61 -2.86 -0.69
C GLY A 145 27.18 -1.62 0.09
N GLU A 146 26.75 -1.78 1.35
CA GLU A 146 26.27 -0.69 2.21
C GLU A 146 25.08 0.09 1.60
N LEU A 147 24.28 -0.58 0.75
CA LEU A 147 23.09 0.00 0.13
C LEU A 147 21.83 -0.69 0.64
N THR A 148 20.71 0.00 0.53
CA THR A 148 19.39 -0.56 0.84
C THR A 148 18.34 -0.10 -0.16
N PHE A 149 17.26 -0.88 -0.32
CA PHE A 149 16.01 -0.39 -0.89
C PHE A 149 15.17 0.18 0.24
N ALA A 150 15.01 1.49 0.26
CA ALA A 150 14.54 2.21 1.43
C ALA A 150 13.08 2.02 1.84
N PRO A 151 12.09 1.90 0.93
CA PRO A 151 10.71 1.58 1.34
C PRO A 151 10.65 0.21 2.05
N ASP A 152 10.16 0.19 3.29
CA ASP A 152 10.19 -0.98 4.17
C ASP A 152 8.86 -1.17 4.94
N PRO A 153 7.77 -1.55 4.25
CA PRO A 153 6.49 -1.83 4.90
C PRO A 153 6.62 -2.95 5.95
N ALA A 154 5.73 -2.98 6.93
CA ALA A 154 5.71 -3.97 8.00
C ALA A 154 5.69 -5.44 7.52
N THR A 155 5.38 -5.66 6.26
CA THR A 155 5.40 -6.97 5.60
C THR A 155 6.69 -7.27 4.86
N HIS A 156 7.79 -6.54 5.11
CA HIS A 156 9.07 -6.59 4.40
C HIS A 156 9.62 -8.03 4.19
N ASN A 157 9.39 -8.91 5.15
CA ASN A 157 9.86 -10.30 5.12
C ASN A 157 9.07 -11.21 4.16
N ARG A 158 7.99 -10.74 3.53
CA ARG A 158 7.10 -11.51 2.64
C ARG A 158 6.46 -10.73 1.50
N CYS A 159 6.41 -9.39 1.56
CA CYS A 159 5.98 -8.60 0.41
C CYS A 159 7.00 -8.73 -0.72
N THR A 160 6.53 -8.57 -1.96
CA THR A 160 7.38 -8.68 -3.14
C THR A 160 7.52 -7.33 -3.83
N ILE A 161 8.63 -7.11 -4.55
CA ILE A 161 8.89 -5.84 -5.26
C ILE A 161 7.76 -5.52 -6.25
N GLY A 162 7.24 -6.51 -6.98
CA GLY A 162 6.07 -6.30 -7.87
C GLY A 162 4.81 -5.90 -7.11
N GLY A 163 4.58 -6.48 -5.92
CA GLY A 163 3.47 -6.06 -5.03
C GLY A 163 3.65 -4.64 -4.51
N MET A 164 4.87 -4.27 -4.11
CA MET A 164 5.20 -2.90 -3.67
C MET A 164 5.01 -1.88 -4.80
N ILE A 165 5.36 -2.23 -6.03
CA ILE A 165 5.11 -1.40 -7.23
C ILE A 165 3.60 -1.24 -7.43
N GLY A 166 2.83 -2.33 -7.32
CA GLY A 166 1.37 -2.29 -7.45
C GLY A 166 0.71 -1.36 -6.44
N ASN A 167 1.12 -1.41 -5.18
CA ASN A 167 0.52 -0.62 -4.10
C ASN A 167 1.17 0.76 -3.86
N ASN A 168 2.34 1.03 -4.44
CA ASN A 168 3.18 2.18 -4.07
C ASN A 168 3.56 2.16 -2.57
N SER A 169 3.97 1.00 -2.07
CA SER A 169 4.28 0.77 -0.65
C SER A 169 5.34 1.73 -0.12
N CYS A 170 5.27 2.01 1.18
CA CYS A 170 6.19 2.91 1.87
C CYS A 170 6.92 2.16 3.03
N GLY A 171 6.63 2.50 4.28
CA GLY A 171 7.22 1.89 5.47
C GLY A 171 7.79 2.91 6.45
N VAL A 172 8.48 2.41 7.46
CA VAL A 172 9.04 3.19 8.58
C VAL A 172 10.07 4.22 8.10
N HIS A 173 10.98 3.79 7.20
CA HIS A 173 12.09 4.63 6.74
C HIS A 173 11.76 5.46 5.48
N ALA A 174 10.48 5.66 5.18
CA ALA A 174 10.08 6.52 4.08
C ALA A 174 10.43 8.02 4.31
N LEU A 175 10.72 8.43 5.55
CA LEU A 175 11.34 9.75 5.83
C LEU A 175 12.71 9.88 5.14
N MET A 176 13.49 8.81 5.12
CA MET A 176 14.81 8.75 4.50
C MET A 176 14.72 8.48 3.00
N GLY A 177 13.87 7.55 2.58
CA GLY A 177 13.90 6.96 1.25
C GLY A 177 12.66 7.17 0.38
N GLY A 178 11.65 7.86 0.87
CA GLY A 178 10.39 8.07 0.14
C GLY A 178 9.57 6.79 -0.02
N LYS A 179 8.68 6.81 -1.00
CA LYS A 179 7.79 5.71 -1.40
C LYS A 179 8.43 4.84 -2.49
N THR A 180 7.79 3.74 -2.83
CA THR A 180 8.22 2.89 -3.95
C THR A 180 8.32 3.69 -5.26
N VAL A 181 7.37 4.58 -5.55
CA VAL A 181 7.39 5.42 -6.76
C VAL A 181 8.67 6.25 -6.88
N ASP A 182 9.19 6.75 -5.77
CA ASP A 182 10.39 7.59 -5.73
C ASP A 182 11.66 6.80 -6.07
N ASN A 183 11.59 5.46 -5.96
CA ASN A 183 12.71 4.54 -6.12
C ASN A 183 12.59 3.64 -7.38
N ILE A 184 11.67 3.92 -8.30
CA ILE A 184 11.57 3.24 -9.59
C ILE A 184 12.29 4.05 -10.67
N GLU A 185 13.21 3.38 -11.39
CA GLU A 185 13.89 3.95 -12.56
C GLU A 185 13.23 3.49 -13.88
N SER A 186 12.96 2.19 -14.01
CA SER A 186 12.29 1.66 -15.18
C SER A 186 11.48 0.40 -14.87
N LEU A 187 10.50 0.12 -15.71
CA LEU A 187 9.69 -1.11 -15.65
C LEU A 187 9.68 -1.78 -17.04
N GLU A 188 9.82 -3.10 -17.07
CA GLU A 188 9.41 -3.90 -18.19
C GLU A 188 8.00 -4.42 -17.91
N VAL A 189 7.07 -4.13 -18.80
CA VAL A 189 5.64 -4.41 -18.60
C VAL A 189 5.03 -5.18 -19.77
N LEU A 190 3.98 -5.94 -19.45
CA LEU A 190 3.11 -6.64 -20.40
C LEU A 190 1.69 -6.10 -20.27
N LEU A 191 1.11 -5.68 -21.39
CA LEU A 191 -0.28 -5.29 -21.51
C LEU A 191 -1.15 -6.52 -21.81
N TYR A 192 -2.46 -6.40 -21.54
CA TYR A 192 -3.41 -7.48 -21.83
C TYR A 192 -3.46 -7.87 -23.31
N ASP A 193 -3.25 -6.92 -24.23
CA ASP A 193 -3.19 -7.17 -25.67
C ASP A 193 -1.92 -7.88 -26.15
N GLY A 194 -0.97 -8.17 -25.25
CA GLY A 194 0.30 -8.83 -25.52
C GLY A 194 1.45 -7.87 -25.84
N THR A 195 1.21 -6.56 -25.86
CA THR A 195 2.27 -5.57 -26.09
C THR A 195 3.24 -5.55 -24.89
N ARG A 196 4.55 -5.66 -25.17
CA ARG A 196 5.62 -5.47 -24.19
C ARG A 196 6.23 -4.09 -24.34
N MET A 197 6.53 -3.43 -23.23
CA MET A 197 7.16 -2.11 -23.23
C MET A 197 8.18 -2.02 -22.09
N THR A 198 9.31 -1.36 -22.37
CA THR A 198 10.23 -0.87 -21.35
C THR A 198 9.92 0.62 -21.14
N LEU A 199 9.62 0.99 -19.90
CA LEU A 199 9.14 2.32 -19.54
C LEU A 199 10.10 2.97 -18.54
N GLY A 200 10.26 4.29 -18.66
CA GLY A 200 11.11 5.11 -17.80
C GLY A 200 10.76 6.59 -17.95
N PRO A 201 11.67 7.50 -17.55
CA PRO A 201 11.57 8.92 -17.86
C PRO A 201 11.78 9.15 -19.36
N MET A 202 11.14 10.18 -19.93
CA MET A 202 11.22 10.46 -21.35
C MET A 202 11.23 11.98 -21.61
N GLY A 203 12.29 12.46 -22.25
CA GLY A 203 12.34 13.84 -22.73
C GLY A 203 11.41 14.07 -23.92
N GLU A 204 11.05 15.33 -24.19
CA GLU A 204 10.08 15.68 -25.23
C GLU A 204 10.49 15.17 -26.63
N ASP A 205 11.75 15.25 -27.03
CA ASP A 205 12.21 14.77 -28.34
C ASP A 205 12.06 13.25 -28.48
N ALA A 206 12.37 12.50 -27.41
CA ALA A 206 12.19 11.06 -27.37
C ALA A 206 10.71 10.68 -27.38
N LEU A 207 9.86 11.44 -26.69
CA LEU A 207 8.41 11.28 -26.68
C LEU A 207 7.82 11.50 -28.09
N GLU A 208 8.19 12.57 -28.76
CA GLU A 208 7.73 12.83 -30.13
C GLU A 208 8.20 11.73 -31.11
N THR A 209 9.44 11.26 -30.96
CA THR A 209 9.96 10.14 -31.74
C THR A 209 9.16 8.87 -31.51
N ALA A 210 8.85 8.54 -30.26
CA ALA A 210 8.05 7.37 -29.92
C ALA A 210 6.60 7.46 -30.46
N ILE A 211 6.01 8.66 -30.42
CA ILE A 211 4.69 8.94 -31.00
C ILE A 211 4.72 8.75 -32.53
N ALA A 212 5.72 9.33 -33.20
CA ALA A 212 5.88 9.25 -34.65
C ALA A 212 6.13 7.82 -35.15
N ALA A 213 6.76 6.95 -34.34
CA ALA A 213 6.94 5.54 -34.65
C ALA A 213 5.61 4.77 -34.78
N GLY A 214 4.53 5.30 -34.21
CA GLY A 214 3.17 4.77 -34.39
C GLY A 214 2.92 3.43 -33.69
N GLY A 215 2.03 2.63 -34.27
CA GLY A 215 1.66 1.35 -33.67
C GLY A 215 0.93 1.48 -32.33
N ARG A 216 0.89 0.42 -31.54
CA ARG A 216 0.26 0.41 -30.20
C ARG A 216 1.00 1.32 -29.21
N THR A 217 2.32 1.20 -29.19
CA THR A 217 3.22 1.98 -28.33
C THR A 217 3.10 3.48 -28.61
N GLY A 218 3.16 3.90 -29.89
CA GLY A 218 3.02 5.31 -30.25
C GLY A 218 1.65 5.89 -29.85
N ARG A 219 0.57 5.11 -29.98
CA ARG A 219 -0.77 5.52 -29.54
C ARG A 219 -0.85 5.71 -28.01
N ILE A 220 -0.18 4.85 -27.23
CA ILE A 220 -0.10 4.99 -25.77
C ILE A 220 0.60 6.30 -25.42
N TYR A 221 1.79 6.56 -25.96
CA TYR A 221 2.54 7.78 -25.69
C TYR A 221 1.79 9.04 -26.12
N ALA A 222 1.14 9.03 -27.29
CA ALA A 222 0.29 10.13 -27.73
C ALA A 222 -0.89 10.37 -26.77
N GLY A 223 -1.48 9.28 -26.25
CA GLY A 223 -2.53 9.34 -25.25
C GLY A 223 -2.05 9.92 -23.91
N LEU A 224 -0.91 9.48 -23.42
CA LEU A 224 -0.30 9.98 -22.17
C LEU A 224 0.07 11.47 -22.28
N LYS A 225 0.66 11.89 -23.43
CA LYS A 225 0.95 13.30 -23.69
C LYS A 225 -0.33 14.15 -23.67
N ARG A 226 -1.35 13.71 -24.39
CA ARG A 226 -2.65 14.42 -24.42
C ARG A 226 -3.29 14.50 -23.03
N LEU A 227 -3.24 13.41 -22.24
CA LEU A 227 -3.76 13.37 -20.89
C LEU A 227 -2.99 14.34 -19.97
N ARG A 228 -1.65 14.34 -20.02
CA ARG A 228 -0.82 15.31 -19.33
C ARG A 228 -1.24 16.74 -19.67
N ASP A 229 -1.30 17.07 -20.97
CA ASP A 229 -1.56 18.42 -21.43
C ASP A 229 -2.97 18.90 -21.07
N ALA A 230 -3.96 17.98 -21.05
CA ALA A 230 -5.34 18.29 -20.72
C ALA A 230 -5.60 18.51 -19.22
N TYR A 231 -4.90 17.75 -18.34
CA TYR A 231 -5.21 17.71 -16.91
C TYR A 231 -4.10 18.25 -16.00
N ALA A 232 -3.01 18.82 -16.55
CA ALA A 232 -1.87 19.26 -15.75
C ALA A 232 -2.23 20.27 -14.65
N VAL A 233 -3.18 21.17 -14.91
CA VAL A 233 -3.64 22.18 -13.94
C VAL A 233 -4.35 21.49 -12.78
N GLN A 234 -5.32 20.64 -13.08
CA GLN A 234 -6.11 19.91 -12.07
C GLN A 234 -5.22 18.98 -11.22
N VAL A 235 -4.22 18.34 -11.83
CA VAL A 235 -3.26 17.50 -11.12
C VAL A 235 -2.47 18.34 -10.10
N ARG A 236 -1.95 19.51 -10.49
CA ARG A 236 -1.19 20.39 -9.58
C ARG A 236 -2.05 20.98 -8.45
N GLU A 237 -3.32 21.26 -8.73
CA GLU A 237 -4.21 21.91 -7.77
C GLU A 237 -4.85 20.93 -6.79
N ARG A 238 -5.14 19.69 -7.22
CA ARG A 238 -5.95 18.75 -6.42
C ARG A 238 -5.18 17.58 -5.83
N PHE A 239 -3.98 17.27 -6.34
CA PHE A 239 -3.15 16.26 -5.70
C PHE A 239 -2.63 16.82 -4.38
N PRO A 240 -2.87 16.15 -3.22
CA PRO A 240 -2.32 16.59 -1.96
C PRO A 240 -0.80 16.65 -2.00
N ASP A 241 -0.23 17.79 -1.61
CA ASP A 241 1.21 17.96 -1.40
C ASP A 241 1.59 17.48 -0.01
N ILE A 242 1.63 16.16 0.14
CA ILE A 242 1.96 15.47 1.39
C ILE A 242 2.93 14.30 1.12
N PRO A 243 3.74 13.90 2.11
CA PRO A 243 4.70 12.81 1.94
C PRO A 243 4.04 11.48 1.56
N ARG A 244 2.86 11.20 2.10
CA ARG A 244 2.15 9.93 1.96
C ARG A 244 0.83 10.09 1.20
N ARG A 245 0.89 10.12 -0.11
CA ARG A 245 -0.27 9.97 -1.00
C ARG A 245 -0.05 8.77 -1.90
N VAL A 246 -0.92 7.77 -1.81
CA VAL A 246 -0.94 6.64 -2.75
C VAL A 246 -2.31 6.45 -3.41
N SER A 247 -3.35 7.15 -2.96
CA SER A 247 -4.66 7.15 -3.61
C SER A 247 -4.61 7.71 -5.03
N GLY A 248 -5.35 7.07 -5.93
CA GLY A 248 -5.44 7.42 -7.35
C GLY A 248 -4.21 7.00 -8.16
N TYR A 249 -4.27 7.23 -9.47
CA TYR A 249 -3.10 7.03 -10.34
C TYR A 249 -2.12 8.19 -10.25
N ASN A 250 -0.83 7.91 -10.36
CA ASN A 250 0.25 8.89 -10.24
C ASN A 250 0.40 9.75 -11.52
N LEU A 251 -0.65 10.46 -11.93
CA LEU A 251 -0.62 11.33 -13.11
C LEU A 251 0.34 12.49 -12.96
N ASP A 252 0.66 12.88 -11.74
CA ASP A 252 1.70 13.87 -11.42
C ASP A 252 3.08 13.48 -11.98
N GLN A 253 3.37 12.18 -12.08
CA GLN A 253 4.62 11.68 -12.66
C GLN A 253 4.73 11.88 -14.19
N LEU A 254 3.63 12.22 -14.85
CA LEU A 254 3.63 12.58 -16.27
C LEU A 254 3.92 14.07 -16.50
N LEU A 255 3.93 14.90 -15.45
CA LEU A 255 4.20 16.32 -15.57
C LEU A 255 5.66 16.57 -15.98
N PRO A 256 5.95 17.65 -16.74
CA PRO A 256 7.30 17.96 -17.19
C PRO A 256 8.31 18.10 -16.06
N GLU A 257 7.89 18.72 -14.94
CA GLU A 257 8.71 18.89 -13.74
C GLU A 257 9.12 17.58 -13.08
N ASN A 258 8.39 16.47 -13.35
CA ASN A 258 8.69 15.11 -12.90
C ASN A 258 9.32 14.24 -14.00
N GLY A 259 9.71 14.85 -15.15
CA GLY A 259 10.45 14.21 -16.23
C GLY A 259 9.61 13.29 -17.11
N PHE A 260 8.27 13.46 -17.18
CA PHE A 260 7.37 12.57 -17.92
C PHE A 260 7.70 11.10 -17.66
N HIS A 261 7.68 10.71 -16.39
CA HIS A 261 8.19 9.41 -15.94
C HIS A 261 7.11 8.33 -15.99
N VAL A 262 6.96 7.67 -17.13
CA VAL A 262 5.85 6.73 -17.40
C VAL A 262 5.89 5.50 -16.47
N ALA A 263 7.09 4.99 -16.14
CA ALA A 263 7.19 3.88 -15.18
C ALA A 263 6.64 4.28 -13.79
N ARG A 264 6.95 5.49 -13.30
CA ARG A 264 6.43 5.99 -12.03
C ARG A 264 4.93 6.27 -12.06
N ALA A 265 4.39 6.68 -13.21
CA ALA A 265 2.95 6.84 -13.38
C ALA A 265 2.17 5.52 -13.23
N LEU A 266 2.82 4.38 -13.46
CA LEU A 266 2.25 3.05 -13.30
C LEU A 266 2.43 2.45 -11.89
N VAL A 267 3.26 3.06 -11.05
CA VAL A 267 3.36 2.65 -9.64
C VAL A 267 2.07 3.04 -8.91
N GLY A 268 1.54 2.14 -8.09
CA GLY A 268 0.27 2.36 -7.40
C GLY A 268 -0.98 2.08 -8.24
N THR A 269 -0.83 1.44 -9.41
CA THR A 269 -1.99 1.08 -10.25
C THR A 269 -2.66 -0.22 -9.86
N GLU A 270 -2.20 -0.90 -8.83
CA GLU A 270 -2.81 -2.11 -8.25
C GLU A 270 -3.11 -3.20 -9.29
N ALA A 271 -2.16 -3.41 -10.23
CA ALA A 271 -2.30 -4.33 -11.35
C ALA A 271 -3.49 -4.05 -12.29
N THR A 272 -4.10 -2.86 -12.23
CA THR A 272 -5.25 -2.51 -13.09
C THR A 272 -4.86 -2.07 -14.49
N CYS A 273 -3.58 -1.79 -14.75
CA CYS A 273 -3.11 -1.26 -16.03
C CYS A 273 -2.20 -2.25 -16.77
N VAL A 274 -1.24 -2.85 -16.08
CA VAL A 274 -0.19 -3.70 -16.67
C VAL A 274 0.20 -4.83 -15.73
N THR A 275 0.88 -5.85 -16.29
CA THR A 275 1.66 -6.84 -15.53
C THR A 275 3.13 -6.47 -15.58
N VAL A 276 3.78 -6.31 -14.42
CA VAL A 276 5.22 -6.04 -14.33
C VAL A 276 5.99 -7.34 -14.54
N LEU A 277 6.94 -7.34 -15.47
CA LEU A 277 7.83 -8.47 -15.76
C LEU A 277 9.21 -8.32 -15.09
N GLU A 278 9.73 -7.09 -15.05
CA GLU A 278 10.99 -6.73 -14.43
C GLU A 278 10.96 -5.26 -14.00
N ALA A 279 11.69 -4.91 -12.95
CA ALA A 279 11.86 -3.54 -12.49
C ALA A 279 13.35 -3.21 -12.31
N THR A 280 13.74 -1.98 -12.66
CA THR A 280 14.99 -1.37 -12.21
C THR A 280 14.64 -0.42 -11.07
N VAL A 281 15.19 -0.70 -9.90
CA VAL A 281 14.97 0.08 -8.69
C VAL A 281 16.24 0.79 -8.26
N ARG A 282 16.09 2.00 -7.72
CA ARG A 282 17.16 2.77 -7.11
C ARG A 282 17.44 2.23 -5.71
N LEU A 283 18.69 2.04 -5.40
CA LEU A 283 19.18 1.79 -4.05
C LEU A 283 19.73 3.10 -3.46
N MET A 284 19.86 3.17 -2.15
CA MET A 284 20.46 4.30 -1.46
C MET A 284 21.42 3.81 -0.37
N LYS A 285 22.28 4.68 0.09
CA LYS A 285 23.21 4.35 1.19
C LYS A 285 22.43 3.97 2.44
N SER A 286 22.77 2.83 3.03
CA SER A 286 22.19 2.35 4.27
C SER A 286 22.93 2.98 5.46
N PRO A 287 22.26 3.65 6.41
CA PRO A 287 22.92 4.09 7.64
C PRO A 287 23.42 2.89 8.43
N GLN A 288 24.73 2.84 8.66
CA GLN A 288 25.40 1.70 9.30
C GLN A 288 25.19 1.68 10.81
N HIS A 289 24.94 2.83 11.42
CA HIS A 289 24.71 2.99 12.85
C HIS A 289 23.41 3.72 13.09
N ARG A 290 22.62 3.21 14.04
CA ARG A 290 21.30 3.76 14.38
C ARG A 290 21.18 3.93 15.88
N GLN A 291 20.44 4.97 16.27
CA GLN A 291 20.08 5.26 17.66
C GLN A 291 18.59 5.55 17.74
N LEU A 292 17.92 4.95 18.69
CA LEU A 292 16.49 5.13 18.93
C LEU A 292 16.29 6.04 20.15
N VAL A 293 15.43 7.04 20.01
CA VAL A 293 14.88 7.82 21.13
C VAL A 293 13.41 7.49 21.26
N VAL A 294 12.99 7.11 22.46
CA VAL A 294 11.61 6.82 22.79
C VAL A 294 11.06 7.97 23.61
N LEU A 295 9.93 8.52 23.16
CA LEU A 295 9.27 9.62 23.85
C LEU A 295 7.92 9.17 24.39
N GLY A 296 7.64 9.47 25.68
CA GLY A 296 6.35 9.27 26.32
C GLY A 296 5.63 10.61 26.56
N PHE A 297 4.40 10.72 26.07
CA PHE A 297 3.54 11.90 26.19
C PHE A 297 2.29 11.60 27.04
N SER A 298 1.60 12.65 27.48
CA SER A 298 0.35 12.52 28.23
C SER A 298 -0.75 11.77 27.46
N ASP A 299 -0.74 11.89 26.13
CA ASP A 299 -1.65 11.21 25.21
C ASP A 299 -1.09 11.23 23.77
N ILE A 300 -1.74 10.49 22.88
CA ILE A 300 -1.33 10.38 21.47
C ILE A 300 -1.49 11.70 20.69
N PHE A 301 -2.38 12.59 21.12
CA PHE A 301 -2.60 13.86 20.45
C PHE A 301 -1.48 14.85 20.75
N ALA A 302 -0.97 14.87 22.00
CA ALA A 302 0.22 15.63 22.38
C ALA A 302 1.45 15.11 21.63
N ALA A 303 1.58 13.79 21.49
CA ALA A 303 2.63 13.17 20.68
C ALA A 303 2.55 13.63 19.22
N ALA A 304 1.36 13.65 18.61
CA ALA A 304 1.16 14.09 17.24
C ALA A 304 1.44 15.59 17.05
N ASP A 305 1.14 16.44 18.01
CA ASP A 305 1.43 17.87 17.97
C ASP A 305 2.95 18.15 18.00
N ALA A 306 3.76 17.25 18.57
CA ALA A 306 5.22 17.39 18.63
C ALA A 306 5.93 17.02 17.32
N VAL A 307 5.25 16.33 16.41
CA VAL A 307 5.86 15.81 15.16
C VAL A 307 6.57 16.90 14.34
N PRO A 308 6.00 18.09 14.09
CA PRO A 308 6.67 19.12 13.31
C PRO A 308 8.02 19.56 13.89
N GLU A 309 8.11 19.65 15.23
CA GLU A 309 9.35 20.04 15.90
C GLU A 309 10.40 18.92 15.80
N ILE A 310 9.98 17.66 15.96
CA ILE A 310 10.86 16.49 15.83
C ILE A 310 11.47 16.42 14.43
N LEU A 311 10.68 16.69 13.39
CA LEU A 311 11.15 16.66 12.01
C LEU A 311 12.29 17.66 11.70
N ASN A 312 12.43 18.75 12.47
CA ASN A 312 13.55 19.68 12.35
C ASN A 312 14.90 19.03 12.65
N TYR A 313 14.91 17.92 13.41
CA TYR A 313 16.11 17.13 13.74
C TYR A 313 16.44 16.06 12.69
N LYS A 314 15.65 15.93 11.64
CA LYS A 314 15.85 15.03 10.49
C LYS A 314 16.03 13.56 10.88
N PRO A 315 15.11 12.97 11.64
CA PRO A 315 15.15 11.54 11.92
C PRO A 315 15.00 10.73 10.63
N ILE A 316 15.52 9.52 10.60
CA ILE A 316 15.33 8.56 9.50
C ILE A 316 14.02 7.78 9.61
N GLY A 317 13.47 7.66 10.82
CA GLY A 317 12.17 7.07 11.14
C GLY A 317 11.49 7.81 12.28
N LEU A 318 10.16 7.94 12.23
CA LEU A 318 9.34 8.54 13.28
C LEU A 318 7.97 7.86 13.32
N GLU A 319 7.83 6.94 14.26
CA GLU A 319 6.65 6.10 14.45
C GLU A 319 5.90 6.48 15.71
N GLY A 320 4.57 6.27 15.73
CA GLY A 320 3.75 6.55 16.91
C GLY A 320 2.77 5.45 17.22
N PHE A 321 2.39 5.32 18.50
CA PHE A 321 1.30 4.45 18.97
C PHE A 321 0.76 4.92 20.33
N ASP A 322 -0.48 4.53 20.61
CA ASP A 322 -1.21 4.92 21.83
C ASP A 322 -1.12 3.87 22.95
N ASP A 323 -1.62 4.24 24.13
CA ASP A 323 -1.72 3.35 25.29
C ASP A 323 -2.77 2.24 25.10
N GLN A 324 -3.73 2.42 24.19
CA GLN A 324 -4.73 1.39 23.87
C GLN A 324 -4.06 0.19 23.17
N LEU A 325 -3.10 0.43 22.26
CA LEU A 325 -2.28 -0.62 21.68
C LEU A 325 -1.51 -1.39 22.75
N VAL A 326 -0.90 -0.66 23.70
CA VAL A 326 -0.14 -1.26 24.82
C VAL A 326 -1.06 -2.11 25.72
N ASP A 327 -2.29 -1.64 26.02
CA ASP A 327 -3.29 -2.43 26.75
C ASP A 327 -3.66 -3.73 26.01
N PHE A 328 -3.82 -3.66 24.69
CA PHE A 328 -4.15 -4.83 23.88
C PHE A 328 -3.02 -5.86 23.87
N LEU A 329 -1.77 -5.43 23.78
CA LEU A 329 -0.60 -6.31 23.91
C LEU A 329 -0.60 -7.00 25.29
N ARG A 330 -0.87 -6.26 26.37
CA ARG A 330 -0.96 -6.82 27.72
C ARG A 330 -2.09 -7.86 27.83
N ARG A 331 -3.29 -7.57 27.33
CA ARG A 331 -4.42 -8.51 27.34
C ARG A 331 -4.13 -9.80 26.59
N LYS A 332 -3.34 -9.71 25.52
CA LYS A 332 -2.92 -10.86 24.70
C LYS A 332 -1.67 -11.55 25.25
N GLN A 333 -1.08 -11.07 26.32
CA GLN A 333 0.18 -11.57 26.88
C GLN A 333 1.32 -11.57 25.86
N MET A 334 1.36 -10.52 25.00
CA MET A 334 2.38 -10.33 23.96
C MET A 334 3.37 -9.26 24.38
N ALA A 335 4.65 -9.45 24.10
CA ALA A 335 5.73 -8.46 24.30
C ALA A 335 5.79 -7.82 25.70
N LEU A 336 5.40 -8.54 26.76
CA LEU A 336 5.26 -7.96 28.12
C LEU A 336 6.56 -7.37 28.66
N GLU A 337 7.67 -8.05 28.43
CA GLU A 337 8.99 -7.57 28.85
C GLU A 337 9.48 -6.38 28.02
N ASP A 338 9.05 -6.29 26.76
CA ASP A 338 9.41 -5.20 25.85
C ASP A 338 8.60 -3.94 26.17
N ILE A 339 7.31 -4.09 26.51
CA ILE A 339 6.45 -2.99 27.00
C ILE A 339 7.00 -2.34 28.26
N ALA A 340 7.66 -3.12 29.14
CA ALA A 340 8.25 -2.60 30.36
C ALA A 340 9.45 -1.66 30.13
N LEU A 341 9.96 -1.59 28.90
CA LEU A 341 11.01 -0.67 28.49
C LEU A 341 10.49 0.69 28.00
N LEU A 342 9.18 0.84 27.87
CA LEU A 342 8.60 2.13 27.45
C LEU A 342 8.67 3.15 28.60
N PRO A 343 8.97 4.43 28.31
CA PRO A 343 8.88 5.50 29.30
C PRO A 343 7.45 5.69 29.79
N GLU A 344 7.28 6.45 30.87
CA GLU A 344 5.93 6.82 31.32
C GLU A 344 5.21 7.65 30.25
N GLY A 345 3.94 7.28 29.96
CA GLY A 345 3.14 7.97 28.95
C GLY A 345 1.90 7.18 28.52
N ARG A 346 1.07 7.84 27.71
CA ARG A 346 -0.12 7.28 27.07
C ARG A 346 -0.13 7.47 25.55
N GLY A 347 0.84 8.20 25.02
CA GLY A 347 1.17 8.31 23.61
C GLY A 347 2.66 8.22 23.45
N PHE A 348 3.12 7.38 22.54
CA PHE A 348 4.55 7.07 22.38
C PHE A 348 5.02 7.43 20.99
N LEU A 349 6.23 8.00 20.90
CA LEU A 349 6.94 8.18 19.63
C LEU A 349 8.28 7.47 19.67
N LEU A 350 8.59 6.77 18.60
CA LEU A 350 9.88 6.16 18.29
C LEU A 350 10.58 7.03 17.25
N VAL A 351 11.67 7.67 17.65
CA VAL A 351 12.44 8.60 16.81
C VAL A 351 13.80 7.99 16.52
N GLU A 352 14.04 7.55 15.29
CA GLU A 352 15.29 6.91 14.91
C GLU A 352 16.21 7.87 14.17
N PHE A 353 17.48 7.92 14.61
CA PHE A 353 18.57 8.65 13.96
C PHE A 353 19.56 7.68 13.34
N GLY A 354 20.07 7.99 12.17
CA GLY A 354 21.04 7.17 11.46
C GLY A 354 22.24 7.96 10.99
N ALA A 355 23.42 7.34 11.03
CA ALA A 355 24.67 7.93 10.55
C ALA A 355 25.65 6.85 10.06
N ASP A 356 26.76 7.30 9.43
CA ASP A 356 27.83 6.43 8.97
C ASP A 356 28.72 5.96 10.14
N THR A 357 28.65 6.61 11.32
CA THR A 357 29.41 6.28 12.52
C THR A 357 28.51 6.22 13.74
N ASP A 358 28.85 5.38 14.71
CA ASP A 358 28.12 5.26 15.98
C ASP A 358 28.10 6.60 16.74
N ASP A 359 29.25 7.29 16.81
CA ASP A 359 29.34 8.62 17.44
C ASP A 359 28.45 9.66 16.77
N GLY A 360 28.34 9.62 15.44
CA GLY A 360 27.45 10.50 14.68
C GLY A 360 25.98 10.26 15.01
N ALA A 361 25.52 9.01 15.02
CA ALA A 361 24.14 8.67 15.35
C ALA A 361 23.82 9.02 16.83
N ARG A 362 24.75 8.68 17.75
CA ARG A 362 24.62 8.98 19.17
C ARG A 362 24.55 10.49 19.44
N THR A 363 25.43 11.27 18.83
CA THR A 363 25.42 12.74 18.98
C THR A 363 24.11 13.37 18.52
N GLN A 364 23.53 12.89 17.42
CA GLN A 364 22.23 13.36 16.95
C GLN A 364 21.13 13.05 17.97
N ALA A 365 21.09 11.82 18.49
CA ALA A 365 20.09 11.40 19.47
C ALA A 365 20.22 12.17 20.79
N GLU A 366 21.44 12.34 21.32
CA GLU A 366 21.70 13.08 22.56
C GLU A 366 21.33 14.56 22.44
N ARG A 367 21.68 15.20 21.31
CA ARG A 367 21.26 16.57 21.02
C ARG A 367 19.75 16.71 20.98
N PHE A 368 19.07 15.75 20.39
CA PHE A 368 17.62 15.74 20.34
C PHE A 368 17.00 15.57 21.73
N VAL A 369 17.44 14.59 22.52
CA VAL A 369 16.96 14.39 23.91
C VAL A 369 17.19 15.65 24.76
N ALA A 370 18.36 16.28 24.67
CA ALA A 370 18.62 17.53 25.39
C ALA A 370 17.63 18.63 25.02
N ALA A 371 17.31 18.78 23.74
CA ALA A 371 16.38 19.79 23.25
C ALA A 371 14.94 19.55 23.71
N THR A 372 14.49 18.30 23.89
CA THR A 372 13.13 18.01 24.37
C THR A 372 12.87 18.53 25.78
N SER A 373 13.91 18.72 26.59
CA SER A 373 13.80 19.24 27.95
C SER A 373 13.37 20.72 28.00
N ASP A 374 13.60 21.46 26.94
CA ASP A 374 13.25 22.89 26.81
C ASP A 374 11.85 23.10 26.21
N TRP A 375 11.14 22.03 25.86
CA TRP A 375 9.80 22.16 25.28
C TRP A 375 8.76 22.64 26.32
N PRO A 376 7.69 23.33 25.91
CA PRO A 376 6.66 23.81 26.82
C PRO A 376 6.02 22.69 27.66
N THR A 377 5.93 21.49 27.10
CA THR A 377 5.48 20.27 27.77
C THR A 377 6.50 19.17 27.45
N PRO A 378 7.58 19.04 28.24
CA PRO A 378 8.62 18.06 27.97
C PRO A 378 8.06 16.63 28.04
N PRO A 379 8.35 15.77 27.02
CA PRO A 379 8.04 14.35 27.11
C PRO A 379 9.01 13.64 28.07
N GLN A 380 8.65 12.44 28.51
CA GLN A 380 9.65 11.52 29.04
C GLN A 380 10.48 11.00 27.86
N ALA A 381 11.78 11.24 27.86
CA ALA A 381 12.65 10.93 26.72
C ALA A 381 13.78 9.99 27.14
N GLU A 382 13.90 8.85 26.49
CA GLU A 382 14.94 7.86 26.72
C GLU A 382 15.65 7.53 25.41
N ARG A 383 16.99 7.60 25.40
CA ARG A 383 17.82 7.08 24.31
C ARG A 383 18.14 5.62 24.58
N VAL A 384 17.93 4.79 23.61
CA VAL A 384 18.18 3.35 23.67
C VAL A 384 18.96 2.89 22.43
N ASP A 385 19.73 1.81 22.56
CA ASP A 385 20.50 1.24 21.46
C ASP A 385 20.54 -0.30 21.53
N GLY A 386 21.13 -0.92 20.51
CA GLY A 386 21.34 -2.35 20.43
C GLY A 386 20.08 -3.17 20.70
N GLU A 387 20.18 -4.20 21.54
CA GLU A 387 19.09 -5.12 21.85
C GLU A 387 17.87 -4.42 22.45
N GLN A 388 18.05 -3.36 23.22
CA GLN A 388 16.94 -2.62 23.82
C GLN A 388 16.12 -1.90 22.75
N ALA A 389 16.77 -1.30 21.75
CA ALA A 389 16.09 -0.68 20.62
C ALA A 389 15.29 -1.71 19.80
N GLU A 390 15.87 -2.88 19.51
CA GLU A 390 15.17 -3.97 18.81
C GLU A 390 13.94 -4.46 19.58
N ARG A 391 14.04 -4.54 20.90
CA ARG A 391 12.92 -4.93 21.76
C ARG A 391 11.77 -3.93 21.71
N ILE A 392 12.07 -2.64 21.72
CA ILE A 392 11.05 -1.58 21.61
C ILE A 392 10.43 -1.55 20.21
N TRP A 393 11.24 -1.74 19.15
CA TRP A 393 10.71 -1.89 17.80
C TRP A 393 9.72 -3.06 17.70
N ARG A 394 9.97 -4.20 18.35
CA ARG A 394 9.02 -5.33 18.39
C ARG A 394 7.65 -4.95 18.96
N VAL A 395 7.57 -4.02 19.93
CA VAL A 395 6.28 -3.51 20.43
C VAL A 395 5.50 -2.88 19.28
N ARG A 396 6.14 -2.00 18.49
CA ARG A 396 5.52 -1.31 17.35
C ARG A 396 5.17 -2.27 16.20
N GLU A 397 6.06 -3.18 15.86
CA GLU A 397 5.85 -4.19 14.80
C GLU A 397 4.75 -5.18 15.15
N SER A 398 4.54 -5.45 16.43
CA SER A 398 3.46 -6.31 16.91
C SER A 398 2.07 -5.67 16.80
N ALA A 399 1.95 -4.40 16.42
CA ALA A 399 0.71 -3.64 16.42
C ALA A 399 -0.41 -4.34 15.63
N LEU A 400 -0.13 -4.82 14.41
CA LEU A 400 -1.13 -5.52 13.60
C LEU A 400 -1.66 -6.78 14.30
N GLY A 401 -0.77 -7.56 14.92
CA GLY A 401 -1.15 -8.72 15.72
C GLY A 401 -1.88 -8.35 17.00
N ALA A 402 -1.51 -7.24 17.63
CA ALA A 402 -2.10 -6.77 18.87
C ALA A 402 -3.58 -6.37 18.73
N VAL A 403 -3.94 -5.73 17.61
CA VAL A 403 -5.30 -5.20 17.38
C VAL A 403 -6.29 -6.23 16.82
N THR A 404 -5.88 -7.48 16.61
CA THR A 404 -6.76 -8.55 16.13
C THR A 404 -7.16 -9.50 17.26
N CYS A 405 -8.44 -9.89 17.34
CA CYS A 405 -8.94 -10.88 18.31
C CYS A 405 -8.52 -10.59 19.77
N VAL A 406 -8.72 -9.37 20.25
CA VAL A 406 -8.33 -8.93 21.60
C VAL A 406 -9.33 -9.49 22.63
N PRO A 407 -8.89 -10.18 23.70
CA PRO A 407 -9.78 -10.69 24.74
C PRO A 407 -10.60 -9.59 25.40
N GLY A 408 -11.94 -9.76 25.42
CA GLY A 408 -12.87 -8.81 26.03
C GLY A 408 -13.10 -7.50 25.25
N VAL A 409 -12.64 -7.43 23.99
CA VAL A 409 -12.88 -6.32 23.07
C VAL A 409 -13.69 -6.85 21.88
N PRO A 410 -14.66 -6.07 21.35
CA PRO A 410 -15.30 -6.41 20.07
C PRO A 410 -14.26 -6.61 18.97
N GLU A 411 -14.60 -7.41 17.96
CA GLU A 411 -13.72 -7.62 16.82
C GLU A 411 -13.43 -6.29 16.10
N LEU A 412 -12.15 -6.03 15.82
CA LEU A 412 -11.70 -4.82 15.16
C LEU A 412 -11.37 -5.13 13.70
N TRP A 413 -11.84 -4.27 12.81
CA TRP A 413 -11.79 -4.45 11.35
C TRP A 413 -11.03 -3.33 10.67
N GLU A 414 -10.47 -3.64 9.50
CA GLU A 414 -10.01 -2.65 8.55
C GLU A 414 -11.22 -1.90 7.94
N GLY A 415 -10.95 -0.74 7.36
CA GLY A 415 -11.96 0.08 6.66
C GLY A 415 -11.57 1.54 6.60
N TRP A 416 -11.08 2.08 7.70
CA TRP A 416 -10.46 3.42 7.76
C TRP A 416 -9.11 3.30 8.47
N GLU A 417 -8.19 2.54 7.90
CA GLU A 417 -6.97 2.11 8.58
C GLU A 417 -5.68 2.76 8.05
N ASP A 418 -5.74 3.75 7.13
CA ASP A 418 -4.54 4.18 6.40
C ASP A 418 -4.63 5.61 5.87
N SER A 419 -5.27 6.51 6.61
CA SER A 419 -5.37 7.91 6.19
C SER A 419 -4.08 8.69 6.46
N ALA A 420 -3.77 9.65 5.60
CA ALA A 420 -2.60 10.51 5.76
C ALA A 420 -2.95 11.99 5.60
N VAL A 421 -2.34 12.84 6.43
CA VAL A 421 -2.49 14.30 6.40
C VAL A 421 -1.11 14.96 6.44
N PRO A 422 -0.98 16.27 6.13
CA PRO A 422 0.28 16.97 6.40
C PRO A 422 0.73 16.75 7.85
N PRO A 423 1.99 16.37 8.14
CA PRO A 423 2.48 16.11 9.50
C PRO A 423 2.18 17.23 10.49
N ALA A 424 2.23 18.48 10.04
CA ALA A 424 1.91 19.66 10.86
C ALA A 424 0.44 19.75 11.29
N LYS A 425 -0.44 18.95 10.69
CA LYS A 425 -1.88 18.94 11.01
C LYS A 425 -2.32 17.65 11.71
N LEU A 426 -1.39 16.74 11.98
CA LEU A 426 -1.71 15.38 12.46
C LEU A 426 -2.49 15.41 13.77
N GLY A 427 -2.05 16.17 14.77
CA GLY A 427 -2.74 16.23 16.08
C GLY A 427 -4.15 16.78 15.98
N ALA A 428 -4.37 17.84 15.20
CA ALA A 428 -5.70 18.39 14.96
C ALA A 428 -6.62 17.41 14.20
N TYR A 429 -6.07 16.72 13.20
CA TYR A 429 -6.79 15.67 12.47
C TYR A 429 -7.22 14.53 13.40
N LEU A 430 -6.30 14.01 14.23
CA LEU A 430 -6.59 12.92 15.15
C LEU A 430 -7.69 13.29 16.15
N ARG A 431 -7.69 14.51 16.70
CA ARG A 431 -8.76 14.98 17.60
C ARG A 431 -10.12 15.00 16.90
N LYS A 432 -10.18 15.48 15.66
CA LYS A 432 -11.43 15.52 14.89
C LYS A 432 -11.92 14.12 14.52
N LEU A 433 -11.02 13.23 14.10
CA LEU A 433 -11.36 11.83 13.83
C LEU A 433 -11.83 11.12 15.10
N GLN A 434 -11.16 11.32 16.24
CA GLN A 434 -11.56 10.75 17.53
C GLN A 434 -12.96 11.20 17.96
N ALA A 435 -13.33 12.45 17.71
CA ALA A 435 -14.68 12.93 18.00
C ALA A 435 -15.73 12.18 17.15
N LEU A 436 -15.45 11.93 15.86
CA LEU A 436 -16.32 11.13 15.01
C LEU A 436 -16.42 9.67 15.52
N VAL A 437 -15.29 9.07 15.90
CA VAL A 437 -15.23 7.71 16.45
C VAL A 437 -16.08 7.59 17.72
N GLN A 438 -16.01 8.58 18.61
CA GLN A 438 -16.83 8.63 19.83
C GLN A 438 -18.33 8.75 19.53
N GLU A 439 -18.71 9.54 18.53
CA GLU A 439 -20.11 9.69 18.10
C GLU A 439 -20.71 8.34 17.68
N PHE A 440 -19.92 7.50 16.98
CA PHE A 440 -20.35 6.16 16.57
C PHE A 440 -20.14 5.08 17.64
N GLY A 441 -19.50 5.40 18.76
CA GLY A 441 -19.21 4.45 19.84
C GLY A 441 -18.17 3.40 19.47
N TYR A 442 -17.29 3.69 18.51
CA TYR A 442 -16.24 2.75 18.08
C TYR A 442 -14.99 2.81 18.99
N ILE A 443 -14.27 1.72 19.04
CA ILE A 443 -12.93 1.59 19.62
C ILE A 443 -11.92 1.78 18.49
N MET A 444 -10.88 2.61 18.71
CA MET A 444 -9.89 2.96 17.70
C MET A 444 -8.49 3.04 18.31
N PRO A 445 -7.72 1.94 18.40
CA PRO A 445 -6.29 2.02 18.67
C PRO A 445 -5.57 2.74 17.52
N ILE A 446 -4.60 3.58 17.87
CA ILE A 446 -3.86 4.41 16.90
C ILE A 446 -2.40 4.01 16.91
N TYR A 447 -1.85 3.74 15.73
CA TYR A 447 -0.42 3.59 15.49
C TYR A 447 -0.09 4.05 14.07
N GLY A 448 1.18 4.23 13.73
CA GLY A 448 1.52 4.59 12.35
C GLY A 448 2.76 5.44 12.19
N HIS A 449 2.93 5.91 10.96
CA HIS A 449 4.09 6.67 10.48
C HIS A 449 3.89 8.16 10.75
N PHE A 450 4.00 8.56 12.01
CA PHE A 450 3.67 9.91 12.47
C PHE A 450 4.51 10.97 11.78
N GLY A 451 5.81 10.66 11.52
CA GLY A 451 6.70 11.59 10.81
C GLY A 451 6.24 11.96 9.40
N GLN A 452 5.36 11.18 8.80
CA GLN A 452 4.79 11.47 7.50
C GLN A 452 3.27 11.70 7.54
N GLY A 453 2.71 11.85 8.77
CA GLY A 453 1.30 12.13 8.97
C GLY A 453 0.35 11.00 8.60
N CYS A 454 0.84 9.76 8.48
CA CYS A 454 0.04 8.58 8.16
C CYS A 454 -0.26 7.79 9.42
N ILE A 455 -1.53 7.44 9.61
CA ILE A 455 -2.00 6.67 10.76
C ILE A 455 -2.65 5.37 10.33
N HIS A 456 -2.45 4.36 11.17
CA HIS A 456 -3.15 3.09 11.06
C HIS A 456 -4.09 2.91 12.24
N THR A 457 -5.26 2.36 11.93
CA THR A 457 -6.27 2.04 12.93
C THR A 457 -6.97 0.74 12.57
N ARG A 458 -7.60 0.11 13.52
CA ARG A 458 -8.69 -0.85 13.31
C ARG A 458 -9.84 -0.46 14.21
N MET A 459 -11.06 -0.62 13.75
CA MET A 459 -12.21 -0.14 14.49
C MET A 459 -13.25 -1.24 14.72
N SER A 460 -14.01 -1.10 15.81
CA SER A 460 -15.04 -2.07 16.20
C SER A 460 -16.32 -1.92 15.38
N TYR A 461 -16.20 -2.02 14.03
CA TYR A 461 -17.36 -2.01 13.15
C TYR A 461 -18.23 -3.24 13.36
N ASP A 462 -19.55 -3.08 13.23
CA ASP A 462 -20.47 -4.21 13.17
C ASP A 462 -20.82 -4.58 11.72
N PHE A 463 -20.05 -5.49 11.14
CA PHE A 463 -20.33 -6.04 9.80
C PHE A 463 -21.34 -7.20 9.82
N ARG A 464 -21.89 -7.56 10.97
CA ARG A 464 -22.81 -8.70 11.14
C ARG A 464 -24.27 -8.29 11.09
N SER A 465 -24.57 -6.99 11.14
CA SER A 465 -25.94 -6.47 11.08
C SER A 465 -26.10 -5.40 9.99
N VAL A 466 -27.31 -5.32 9.43
CA VAL A 466 -27.64 -4.28 8.43
C VAL A 466 -27.49 -2.86 8.99
N PRO A 467 -27.94 -2.55 10.25
CA PRO A 467 -27.68 -1.26 10.86
C PRO A 467 -26.18 -0.94 11.01
N GLY A 468 -25.36 -1.94 11.39
CA GLY A 468 -23.92 -1.78 11.56
C GLY A 468 -23.22 -1.47 10.24
N VAL A 469 -23.59 -2.16 9.14
CA VAL A 469 -23.05 -1.87 7.80
C VAL A 469 -23.46 -0.47 7.32
N LYS A 470 -24.69 0.00 7.62
CA LYS A 470 -25.11 1.38 7.32
C LYS A 470 -24.31 2.40 8.11
N ALA A 471 -24.11 2.16 9.42
CA ALA A 471 -23.30 3.02 10.27
C ALA A 471 -21.84 3.08 9.76
N TYR A 472 -21.26 1.95 9.36
CA TYR A 472 -19.94 1.91 8.74
C TYR A 472 -19.85 2.79 7.48
N ARG A 473 -20.83 2.67 6.57
CA ARG A 473 -20.91 3.51 5.36
C ARG A 473 -20.93 5.00 5.68
N GLU A 474 -21.78 5.41 6.62
CA GLU A 474 -21.86 6.79 7.06
C GLU A 474 -20.56 7.25 7.70
N PHE A 475 -19.95 6.41 8.55
CA PHE A 475 -18.68 6.70 9.20
C PHE A 475 -17.57 6.95 8.20
N ILE A 476 -17.33 6.04 7.25
CA ILE A 476 -16.21 6.20 6.28
C ILE A 476 -16.43 7.39 5.35
N ASP A 477 -17.68 7.69 4.99
CA ASP A 477 -18.01 8.85 4.17
C ASP A 477 -17.65 10.17 4.88
N ARG A 478 -18.00 10.28 6.18
CA ARG A 478 -17.66 11.43 7.03
C ARG A 478 -16.16 11.49 7.37
N ALA A 479 -15.52 10.34 7.59
CA ALA A 479 -14.08 10.27 7.83
C ALA A 479 -13.29 10.73 6.60
N ALA A 480 -13.77 10.40 5.39
CA ALA A 480 -13.23 10.93 4.15
C ALA A 480 -13.34 12.45 4.06
N ASP A 481 -14.48 13.04 4.43
CA ASP A 481 -14.62 14.50 4.46
C ASP A 481 -13.63 15.15 5.44
N ILE A 482 -13.42 14.53 6.62
CA ILE A 482 -12.44 15.04 7.59
C ILE A 482 -11.02 15.01 7.02
N VAL A 483 -10.55 13.89 6.48
CA VAL A 483 -9.17 13.84 5.96
C VAL A 483 -8.94 14.83 4.83
N LEU A 484 -9.93 15.04 3.97
CA LEU A 484 -9.87 16.01 2.87
C LEU A 484 -9.88 17.47 3.35
N GLU A 485 -10.63 17.79 4.41
CA GLU A 485 -10.59 19.10 5.05
C GLU A 485 -9.17 19.46 5.54
N PHE A 486 -8.41 18.47 5.98
CA PHE A 486 -7.00 18.66 6.37
C PHE A 486 -6.03 18.67 5.18
N GLY A 487 -6.50 18.48 3.95
CA GLY A 487 -5.66 18.40 2.74
C GLY A 487 -4.91 17.08 2.64
N GLY A 488 -5.51 16.02 3.15
CA GLY A 488 -4.92 14.69 3.23
C GLY A 488 -5.26 13.75 2.07
N SER A 489 -4.86 12.49 2.22
CA SER A 489 -5.12 11.37 1.30
C SER A 489 -5.93 10.29 1.99
N LEU A 490 -6.83 9.65 1.25
CA LEU A 490 -7.64 8.52 1.72
C LEU A 490 -6.76 7.31 2.08
N SER A 491 -5.64 7.13 1.38
CA SER A 491 -4.63 6.12 1.65
C SER A 491 -3.23 6.72 1.65
N GLY A 492 -2.44 6.37 2.67
CA GLY A 492 -1.04 6.72 2.80
C GLY A 492 -0.09 5.70 2.19
N GLU A 493 -0.44 4.39 2.21
CA GLU A 493 0.41 3.32 1.68
C GLU A 493 -0.32 2.04 1.26
N HIS A 494 -1.53 1.75 1.77
CA HIS A 494 -2.20 0.47 1.51
C HIS A 494 -2.81 0.39 0.10
N GLY A 495 -3.18 1.52 -0.50
CA GLY A 495 -3.87 1.62 -1.78
C GLY A 495 -5.37 1.81 -1.61
N ASP A 496 -6.08 1.89 -2.74
CA ASP A 496 -7.52 2.14 -2.77
C ASP A 496 -8.34 0.85 -2.87
N GLY A 497 -7.92 -0.07 -3.73
CA GLY A 497 -8.53 -1.38 -3.94
C GLY A 497 -10.04 -1.33 -4.14
N GLN A 498 -10.75 -2.21 -3.41
CA GLN A 498 -12.20 -2.18 -3.26
C GLN A 498 -12.65 -1.26 -2.12
N SER A 499 -11.77 -1.05 -1.13
CA SER A 499 -12.10 -0.36 0.12
C SER A 499 -12.38 1.13 -0.09
N ARG A 500 -11.61 1.80 -0.96
CA ARG A 500 -11.61 3.27 -1.11
C ARG A 500 -12.00 3.77 -2.49
N GLY A 501 -12.11 2.89 -3.50
CA GLY A 501 -12.43 3.29 -4.87
C GLY A 501 -13.69 4.18 -4.98
N ALA A 502 -14.72 3.89 -4.19
CA ALA A 502 -15.96 4.68 -4.15
C ALA A 502 -15.79 6.09 -3.53
N LEU A 503 -14.72 6.33 -2.76
CA LEU A 503 -14.43 7.62 -2.13
C LEU A 503 -13.53 8.52 -2.98
N LEU A 504 -12.85 7.96 -4.00
CA LEU A 504 -11.96 8.73 -4.87
C LEU A 504 -12.63 9.96 -5.52
N PRO A 505 -13.91 9.92 -5.93
CA PRO A 505 -14.57 11.10 -6.44
C PRO A 505 -14.64 12.28 -5.46
N LYS A 506 -14.67 12.04 -4.14
CA LYS A 506 -14.58 13.09 -3.12
C LYS A 506 -13.21 13.77 -3.15
N MET A 507 -12.15 12.98 -3.25
CA MET A 507 -10.78 13.48 -3.23
C MET A 507 -10.39 14.19 -4.53
N PHE A 508 -10.71 13.61 -5.67
CA PHE A 508 -10.20 14.06 -6.96
C PHE A 508 -11.22 14.84 -7.81
N GLY A 509 -12.52 14.71 -7.52
CA GLY A 509 -13.57 15.33 -8.32
C GLY A 509 -13.76 14.71 -9.69
N ALA A 510 -14.80 15.13 -10.42
CA ALA A 510 -15.22 14.48 -11.66
C ALA A 510 -14.16 14.53 -12.78
N GLU A 511 -13.41 15.62 -12.89
CA GLU A 511 -12.40 15.82 -13.95
C GLU A 511 -11.23 14.87 -13.83
N LEU A 512 -10.62 14.77 -12.63
CA LEU A 512 -9.51 13.84 -12.41
C LEU A 512 -9.98 12.38 -12.41
N MET A 513 -11.21 12.09 -11.97
CA MET A 513 -11.79 10.76 -12.15
C MET A 513 -11.95 10.40 -13.62
N GLN A 514 -12.24 11.37 -14.50
CA GLN A 514 -12.25 11.15 -15.94
C GLN A 514 -10.82 10.91 -16.46
N ALA A 515 -9.84 11.70 -16.01
CA ALA A 515 -8.43 11.49 -16.35
C ALA A 515 -7.94 10.09 -15.95
N PHE A 516 -8.34 9.59 -14.78
CA PHE A 516 -8.01 8.22 -14.34
C PHE A 516 -8.63 7.15 -15.23
N ARG A 517 -9.89 7.33 -15.63
CA ARG A 517 -10.55 6.41 -16.62
C ARG A 517 -9.82 6.41 -17.96
N GLU A 518 -9.44 7.58 -18.46
CA GLU A 518 -8.68 7.71 -19.70
C GLU A 518 -7.29 7.08 -19.57
N PHE A 519 -6.59 7.29 -18.45
CA PHE A 519 -5.30 6.65 -18.18
C PHE A 519 -5.43 5.13 -18.20
N LYS A 520 -6.38 4.56 -17.46
CA LYS A 520 -6.60 3.11 -17.48
C LYS A 520 -6.92 2.59 -18.88
N ALA A 521 -7.78 3.28 -19.63
CA ALA A 521 -8.19 2.86 -20.97
C ALA A 521 -7.03 2.89 -22.00
N LEU A 522 -5.98 3.69 -21.78
CA LEU A 522 -4.77 3.63 -22.60
C LEU A 522 -4.03 2.30 -22.48
N TRP A 523 -4.02 1.71 -21.29
CA TRP A 523 -3.32 0.47 -20.98
C TRP A 523 -4.21 -0.77 -21.17
N ASP A 524 -5.44 -0.71 -20.69
CA ASP A 524 -6.39 -1.82 -20.62
C ASP A 524 -7.79 -1.38 -21.06
N PRO A 525 -8.01 -1.17 -22.38
CA PRO A 525 -9.29 -0.66 -22.89
C PRO A 525 -10.46 -1.61 -22.65
N ASP A 526 -10.19 -2.92 -22.54
CA ASP A 526 -11.21 -3.95 -22.35
C ASP A 526 -11.51 -4.25 -20.87
N ASN A 527 -10.85 -3.51 -19.95
CA ASN A 527 -10.99 -3.69 -18.49
C ASN A 527 -10.83 -5.15 -18.05
N ARG A 528 -9.72 -5.80 -18.46
CA ARG A 528 -9.37 -7.19 -18.14
C ARG A 528 -8.24 -7.31 -17.11
N MET A 529 -7.54 -6.22 -16.82
CA MET A 529 -6.47 -6.18 -15.83
C MET A 529 -7.08 -5.79 -14.48
N ASN A 530 -7.18 -6.75 -13.56
CA ASN A 530 -7.72 -6.60 -12.20
C ASN A 530 -9.00 -5.73 -12.14
N PRO A 531 -10.07 -6.09 -12.86
CA PRO A 531 -11.26 -5.25 -12.98
C PRO A 531 -11.96 -5.05 -11.64
N GLY A 532 -12.62 -3.90 -11.47
CA GLY A 532 -13.39 -3.57 -10.27
C GLY A 532 -12.56 -3.08 -9.08
N LYS A 533 -11.27 -2.79 -9.28
CA LYS A 533 -10.38 -2.19 -8.27
C LYS A 533 -10.12 -0.73 -8.64
N MET A 534 -9.87 0.12 -7.65
CA MET A 534 -9.64 1.57 -7.78
C MET A 534 -10.76 2.30 -8.56
N MET A 535 -10.96 1.93 -9.80
CA MET A 535 -11.88 2.57 -10.76
C MET A 535 -13.21 1.82 -10.88
N GLY A 536 -13.64 1.12 -9.82
CA GLY A 536 -14.98 0.55 -9.75
C GLY A 536 -16.04 1.63 -9.97
N THR A 537 -17.11 1.32 -10.72
CA THR A 537 -18.20 2.27 -10.89
C THR A 537 -18.95 2.45 -9.56
N PRO A 538 -19.40 3.68 -9.21
CA PRO A 538 -20.22 3.91 -8.01
C PRO A 538 -21.50 3.07 -7.93
N ASP A 539 -21.96 2.57 -9.08
CA ASP A 539 -23.18 1.78 -9.24
C ASP A 539 -22.92 0.26 -9.24
N ASP A 540 -21.68 -0.19 -9.06
CA ASP A 540 -21.38 -1.63 -8.97
C ASP A 540 -21.63 -2.13 -7.54
N PRO A 541 -22.73 -2.88 -7.29
CA PRO A 541 -23.08 -3.37 -5.95
C PRO A 541 -22.04 -4.35 -5.38
N ARG A 542 -21.07 -4.79 -6.18
CA ARG A 542 -19.97 -5.70 -5.75
C ARG A 542 -18.84 -4.96 -5.06
N ILE A 543 -18.86 -3.63 -5.02
CA ILE A 543 -17.82 -2.81 -4.37
C ILE A 543 -18.08 -2.65 -2.86
N TYR A 544 -19.21 -3.17 -2.37
CA TYR A 544 -19.64 -3.01 -0.98
C TYR A 544 -19.93 -4.34 -0.30
#